data_5790b3e80c192c4339fc5574398d68de
#
_entry.id   5790b3e80c192c4339fc5574398d68de
#
_cell.length_a   1.000
_cell.length_b   1.000
_cell.length_c   1.000
_cell.angle_alpha   90.00
_cell.angle_beta   90.00
_cell.angle_gamma   90.00
#
_symmetry.space_group_name_H-M   'P 1'
#
loop_
_entity.id
_entity.type
_entity.pdbx_description
1 polymer ?
#
loop_
_entity_poly.entity_id
_entity_poly.type
_entity_poly.pdbx_seq_one_letter_code
_entity_poly.pdbx_strand_id
1 'polypeptide(L)'
;IDLEEVTSNIKIGRMTGLIQGSLKNFTMEYGQPSRFDLVITSDRSRKVPQAISVDAIKNLSIISTGSETISDILNSGLNRFFSQYPYSEIGIRCTLSDDLFSLRGLIREGGKEYLIRRSTFRGIDMVNQNPDNSISFKDMSERMGRLFQPRQQSKDVPSG
;
A
#
# COMPACT_ATOMS: atom_id res chain seq x y z
N ILE A 1 -15.03 2.04 1.96
CA ILE A 1 -13.95 2.94 2.43
C ILE A 1 -13.39 3.68 1.23
N ASP A 2 -13.30 4.99 1.32
CA ASP A 2 -12.68 5.84 0.30
C ASP A 2 -11.17 5.96 0.57
N LEU A 3 -10.35 5.53 -0.40
CA LEU A 3 -8.90 5.58 -0.27
C LEU A 3 -8.34 7.00 -0.23
N GLU A 4 -8.98 7.95 -0.90
CA GLU A 4 -8.55 9.34 -0.88
C GLU A 4 -8.69 9.93 0.53
N GLU A 5 -9.80 9.66 1.21
CA GLU A 5 -10.02 10.08 2.59
C GLU A 5 -8.97 9.48 3.53
N VAL A 6 -8.68 8.20 3.41
CA VAL A 6 -7.68 7.51 4.24
C VAL A 6 -6.27 8.04 3.96
N THR A 7 -5.88 8.12 2.69
CA THR A 7 -4.48 8.43 2.33
C THR A 7 -4.14 9.92 2.42
N SER A 8 -5.14 10.82 2.42
CA SER A 8 -4.91 12.26 2.61
C SER A 8 -4.35 12.62 3.99
N ASN A 9 -4.66 11.80 4.99
CA ASN A 9 -4.28 12.04 6.39
C ASN A 9 -2.95 11.37 6.79
N ILE A 10 -2.34 10.60 5.90
CA ILE A 10 -1.10 9.88 6.16
C ILE A 10 -0.05 10.17 5.09
N LYS A 11 1.23 9.91 5.39
CA LYS A 11 2.34 10.17 4.46
C LYS A 11 2.59 9.04 3.47
N ILE A 12 1.65 8.13 3.30
CA ILE A 12 1.84 7.00 2.39
C ILE A 12 1.87 7.41 0.91
N GLY A 13 1.29 8.58 0.59
CA GLY A 13 1.05 9.04 -0.78
C GLY A 13 -0.44 8.95 -1.13
N ARG A 14 -0.84 9.62 -2.21
CA ARG A 14 -2.25 9.71 -2.59
C ARG A 14 -2.71 8.46 -3.35
N MET A 15 -3.83 7.91 -2.91
CA MET A 15 -4.55 6.87 -3.63
C MET A 15 -6.02 7.27 -3.73
N THR A 16 -6.65 7.01 -4.88
CA THR A 16 -8.08 7.20 -5.08
C THR A 16 -8.74 5.89 -5.45
N GLY A 17 -10.02 5.74 -5.14
CA GLY A 17 -10.79 4.53 -5.37
C GLY A 17 -11.52 4.07 -4.11
N LEU A 18 -12.38 3.08 -4.27
CA LEU A 18 -13.10 2.47 -3.18
C LEU A 18 -12.55 1.09 -2.88
N ILE A 19 -12.42 0.81 -1.59
CA ILE A 19 -12.02 -0.51 -1.09
C ILE A 19 -13.04 -1.03 -0.09
N GLN A 20 -13.08 -2.34 0.04
CA GLN A 20 -13.70 -3.06 1.15
C GLN A 20 -12.63 -3.85 1.89
N GLY A 21 -12.78 -3.93 3.21
CA GLY A 21 -11.85 -4.62 4.07
C GLY A 21 -12.55 -5.59 5.01
N SER A 22 -11.86 -6.67 5.36
CA SER A 22 -12.28 -7.63 6.37
C SER A 22 -11.13 -7.90 7.31
N LEU A 23 -11.34 -7.66 8.60
CA LEU A 23 -10.37 -7.93 9.66
C LEU A 23 -10.89 -9.07 10.53
N LYS A 24 -10.11 -10.15 10.64
CA LYS A 24 -10.43 -11.33 11.44
C LYS A 24 -9.32 -11.64 12.43
N ASN A 25 -9.66 -12.39 13.48
CA ASN A 25 -8.72 -12.90 14.47
C ASN A 25 -7.83 -11.81 15.10
N PHE A 26 -8.35 -10.59 15.23
CA PHE A 26 -7.58 -9.48 15.78
C PHE A 26 -7.39 -9.67 17.29
N THR A 27 -6.13 -9.71 17.70
CA THR A 27 -5.73 -9.75 19.12
C THR A 27 -4.65 -8.73 19.40
N MET A 28 -4.65 -8.22 20.62
CA MET A 28 -3.61 -7.28 21.09
C MET A 28 -2.95 -7.85 22.35
N GLU A 29 -1.65 -7.67 22.43
CA GLU A 29 -0.84 -7.99 23.59
C GLU A 29 0.05 -6.80 23.92
N TYR A 30 0.07 -6.39 25.17
CA TYR A 30 0.87 -5.24 25.63
C TYR A 30 0.66 -3.95 24.82
N GLY A 31 -0.58 -3.72 24.33
CA GLY A 31 -0.91 -2.53 23.54
C GLY A 31 -0.49 -2.58 22.07
N GLN A 32 0.02 -3.73 21.59
CA GLN A 32 0.40 -3.93 20.19
C GLN A 32 -0.41 -5.09 19.58
N PRO A 33 -0.72 -5.04 18.28
CA PRO A 33 -1.31 -6.18 17.60
C PRO A 33 -0.39 -7.41 17.67
N SER A 34 -0.93 -8.56 18.09
CA SER A 34 -0.21 -9.83 18.16
C SER A 34 -0.68 -10.82 17.09
N ARG A 35 -1.94 -10.68 16.67
CA ARG A 35 -2.51 -11.52 15.60
C ARG A 35 -3.58 -10.76 14.83
N PHE A 36 -3.59 -10.92 13.52
CA PHE A 36 -4.70 -10.53 12.65
C PHE A 36 -4.63 -11.18 11.27
N ASP A 37 -5.76 -11.16 10.58
CA ASP A 37 -5.91 -11.51 9.16
C ASP A 37 -6.75 -10.39 8.52
N LEU A 38 -6.08 -9.51 7.77
CA LEU A 38 -6.67 -8.37 7.08
C LEU A 38 -6.71 -8.63 5.59
N VAL A 39 -7.89 -8.56 5.01
CA VAL A 39 -8.10 -8.62 3.56
C VAL A 39 -8.60 -7.26 3.08
N ILE A 40 -8.00 -6.74 2.03
CA ILE A 40 -8.39 -5.49 1.36
C ILE A 40 -8.58 -5.78 -0.12
N THR A 41 -9.74 -5.43 -0.66
CA THR A 41 -10.04 -5.57 -2.08
C THR A 41 -10.72 -4.33 -2.62
N SER A 42 -10.61 -4.09 -3.93
CA SER A 42 -11.36 -3.03 -4.60
C SER A 42 -12.86 -3.23 -4.45
N ASP A 43 -13.56 -2.17 -4.13
CA ASP A 43 -15.03 -2.11 -4.16
C ASP A 43 -15.47 -1.49 -5.49
N ARG A 44 -16.18 -2.27 -6.29
CA ARG A 44 -16.69 -1.86 -7.61
C ARG A 44 -18.17 -1.46 -7.60
N SER A 45 -18.74 -1.27 -6.43
CA SER A 45 -20.17 -0.90 -6.28
C SER A 45 -20.48 0.46 -6.90
N ARG A 46 -19.51 1.36 -6.95
CA ARG A 46 -19.61 2.68 -7.59
C ARG A 46 -18.43 2.91 -8.53
N LYS A 47 -18.68 3.63 -9.62
CA LYS A 47 -17.64 4.03 -10.57
C LYS A 47 -16.94 5.29 -10.04
N VAL A 48 -15.78 5.11 -9.44
CA VAL A 48 -14.87 6.21 -9.04
C VAL A 48 -13.52 6.04 -9.72
N PRO A 49 -12.82 7.12 -10.03
CA PRO A 49 -11.46 7.03 -10.55
C PRO A 49 -10.55 6.27 -9.58
N GLN A 50 -9.79 5.32 -10.12
CA GLN A 50 -8.83 4.54 -9.36
C GLN A 50 -7.42 4.92 -9.82
N ALA A 51 -6.66 5.58 -8.98
CA ALA A 51 -5.31 6.00 -9.27
C ALA A 51 -4.41 5.93 -8.02
N ILE A 52 -3.13 5.71 -8.24
CA ILE A 52 -2.10 5.64 -7.21
C ILE A 52 -0.95 6.56 -7.58
N SER A 53 -0.50 7.39 -6.63
CA SER A 53 0.64 8.27 -6.82
C SER A 53 1.97 7.51 -6.79
N VAL A 54 2.99 8.10 -7.41
CA VAL A 54 4.38 7.57 -7.36
C VAL A 54 4.87 7.40 -5.93
N ASP A 55 4.56 8.35 -5.05
CA ASP A 55 4.94 8.25 -3.63
C ASP A 55 4.26 7.08 -2.93
N ALA A 56 2.97 6.84 -3.21
CA ALA A 56 2.27 5.69 -2.65
C ALA A 56 2.86 4.36 -3.14
N ILE A 57 3.25 4.28 -4.41
CA ILE A 57 3.92 3.10 -4.96
C ILE A 57 5.25 2.84 -4.23
N LYS A 58 6.09 3.86 -4.09
CA LYS A 58 7.38 3.75 -3.38
C LYS A 58 7.19 3.28 -1.94
N ASN A 59 6.29 3.92 -1.20
CA ASN A 59 6.05 3.61 0.20
C ASN A 59 5.47 2.21 0.41
N LEU A 60 4.53 1.78 -0.42
CA LEU A 60 4.00 0.42 -0.37
C LEU A 60 5.07 -0.62 -0.71
N SER A 61 5.99 -0.32 -1.62
CA SER A 61 7.08 -1.23 -1.94
C SER A 61 8.07 -1.37 -0.78
N ILE A 62 8.40 -0.29 -0.09
CA ILE A 62 9.24 -0.36 1.11
C ILE A 62 8.61 -1.27 2.16
N ILE A 63 7.29 -1.18 2.36
CA ILE A 63 6.57 -2.04 3.30
C ILE A 63 6.63 -3.51 2.86
N SER A 64 6.44 -3.78 1.56
CA SER A 64 6.33 -5.14 1.04
C SER A 64 7.66 -5.86 0.87
N THR A 65 8.71 -5.15 0.43
CA THR A 65 10.01 -5.76 0.08
C THR A 65 11.13 -5.36 1.02
N GLY A 66 10.95 -4.29 1.81
CA GLY A 66 12.01 -3.70 2.62
C GLY A 66 13.06 -2.91 1.83
N SER A 67 12.90 -2.80 0.52
CA SER A 67 13.82 -2.07 -0.35
C SER A 67 13.10 -1.01 -1.18
N GLU A 68 13.80 0.07 -1.49
CA GLU A 68 13.30 1.11 -2.39
C GLU A 68 13.37 0.71 -3.87
N THR A 69 13.68 -0.55 -4.17
CA THR A 69 13.96 -1.02 -5.52
C THR A 69 12.67 -1.22 -6.32
N ILE A 70 12.04 -0.11 -6.68
CA ILE A 70 11.07 -0.05 -7.79
C ILE A 70 11.75 0.57 -9.02
N SER A 71 13.05 0.42 -9.11
CA SER A 71 13.85 1.12 -10.10
C SER A 71 13.41 0.87 -11.54
N ASP A 72 12.93 -0.32 -11.88
CA ASP A 72 12.63 -0.64 -13.27
C ASP A 72 11.32 -0.06 -13.78
N ILE A 73 10.32 0.13 -12.91
CA ILE A 73 9.03 0.69 -13.29
C ILE A 73 9.09 2.22 -13.34
N LEU A 74 9.80 2.84 -12.41
CA LEU A 74 9.89 4.30 -12.32
C LEU A 74 11.03 4.87 -13.17
N ASN A 75 12.02 4.07 -13.54
CA ASN A 75 13.17 4.48 -14.37
C ASN A 75 12.92 4.32 -15.88
N SER A 76 11.84 3.68 -16.31
CA SER A 76 11.45 3.73 -17.71
C SER A 76 11.13 5.20 -18.06
N GLY A 77 11.86 5.77 -19.01
CA GLY A 77 11.89 7.20 -19.29
C GLY A 77 10.54 7.87 -19.59
N LEU A 78 9.46 7.10 -19.75
CA LEU A 78 8.10 7.57 -19.92
C LEU A 78 7.43 7.94 -18.58
N ASN A 79 7.93 7.43 -17.45
CA ASN A 79 7.29 7.58 -16.14
C ASN A 79 7.59 8.91 -15.43
N ARG A 80 8.54 9.69 -15.96
CA ARG A 80 8.86 11.03 -15.40
C ARG A 80 7.76 12.07 -15.59
N PHE A 81 6.79 11.79 -16.46
CA PHE A 81 5.74 12.74 -16.81
C PHE A 81 4.43 12.50 -16.08
N PHE A 82 4.30 11.39 -15.34
CA PHE A 82 3.07 11.04 -14.64
C PHE A 82 3.28 11.10 -13.13
N SER A 83 2.43 11.85 -12.45
CA SER A 83 2.38 11.88 -10.98
C SER A 83 1.51 10.77 -10.39
N GLN A 84 0.65 10.17 -11.20
CA GLN A 84 -0.31 9.12 -10.81
C GLN A 84 -0.48 8.10 -11.92
N TYR A 85 -0.77 6.87 -11.51
CA TYR A 85 -1.03 5.73 -12.41
C TYR A 85 -2.42 5.15 -12.17
N PRO A 86 -3.21 4.93 -13.23
CA PRO A 86 -4.48 4.25 -13.08
C PRO A 86 -4.28 2.77 -12.74
N TYR A 87 -5.14 2.25 -11.88
CA TYR A 87 -5.22 0.81 -11.59
C TYR A 87 -6.67 0.32 -11.74
N SER A 88 -6.86 -0.98 -11.91
CA SER A 88 -8.19 -1.60 -12.03
C SER A 88 -8.61 -2.32 -10.75
N GLU A 89 -7.65 -2.85 -10.01
CA GLU A 89 -7.92 -3.73 -8.89
C GLU A 89 -6.81 -3.70 -7.85
N ILE A 90 -7.22 -3.69 -6.59
CA ILE A 90 -6.39 -3.97 -5.42
C ILE A 90 -6.88 -5.27 -4.81
N GLY A 91 -5.94 -6.15 -4.47
CA GLY A 91 -6.23 -7.39 -3.77
C GLY A 91 -5.05 -7.73 -2.86
N ILE A 92 -5.17 -7.45 -1.57
CA ILE A 92 -4.10 -7.57 -0.58
C ILE A 92 -4.61 -8.35 0.62
N ARG A 93 -3.81 -9.29 1.11
CA ARG A 93 -3.99 -9.94 2.40
C ARG A 93 -2.76 -9.73 3.25
N CYS A 94 -2.96 -9.20 4.45
CA CYS A 94 -1.94 -9.06 5.47
C CYS A 94 -2.27 -9.99 6.63
N THR A 95 -1.31 -10.79 7.06
CA THR A 95 -1.46 -11.65 8.23
C THR A 95 -0.37 -11.38 9.24
N LEU A 96 -0.73 -11.40 10.50
CA LEU A 96 0.19 -11.37 11.62
C LEU A 96 -0.10 -12.54 12.53
N SER A 97 0.92 -13.31 12.89
CA SER A 97 0.88 -14.35 13.91
C SER A 97 2.29 -14.57 14.46
N ASP A 98 2.41 -14.58 15.78
CA ASP A 98 3.66 -14.89 16.48
C ASP A 98 4.85 -14.01 16.00
N ASP A 99 4.65 -12.71 15.92
CA ASP A 99 5.60 -11.69 15.41
C ASP A 99 5.96 -11.83 13.92
N LEU A 100 5.35 -12.76 13.20
CA LEU A 100 5.56 -12.91 11.77
C LEU A 100 4.44 -12.20 10.98
N PHE A 101 4.83 -11.15 10.26
CA PHE A 101 3.97 -10.43 9.33
C PHE A 101 4.21 -10.93 7.91
N SER A 102 3.15 -11.23 7.19
CA SER A 102 3.23 -11.54 5.76
C SER A 102 2.23 -10.73 4.94
N LEU A 103 2.65 -10.39 3.73
CA LEU A 103 1.86 -9.64 2.75
C LEU A 103 1.70 -10.49 1.49
N ARG A 104 0.45 -10.75 1.10
CA ARG A 104 0.11 -11.55 -0.08
C ARG A 104 -0.77 -10.75 -1.04
N GLY A 105 -0.56 -10.98 -2.34
CA GLY A 105 -1.49 -10.53 -3.37
C GLY A 105 -2.62 -11.54 -3.56
N LEU A 106 -3.83 -11.04 -3.72
CA LEU A 106 -5.00 -11.88 -3.96
C LEU A 106 -5.32 -12.03 -5.45
N ILE A 107 -4.72 -11.22 -6.30
CA ILE A 107 -4.92 -11.25 -7.74
C ILE A 107 -3.87 -12.17 -8.34
N ARG A 108 -4.30 -13.20 -9.05
CA ARG A 108 -3.39 -14.18 -9.67
C ARG A 108 -3.61 -14.25 -11.17
N GLU A 109 -2.54 -14.05 -11.93
CA GLU A 109 -2.56 -14.12 -13.38
C GLU A 109 -1.18 -14.53 -13.91
N GLY A 110 -1.15 -15.48 -14.85
CA GLY A 110 0.10 -15.92 -15.49
C GLY A 110 1.14 -16.46 -14.51
N GLY A 111 0.73 -17.12 -13.42
CA GLY A 111 1.63 -17.63 -12.39
C GLY A 111 2.22 -16.56 -11.45
N LYS A 112 1.82 -15.29 -11.60
CA LYS A 112 2.25 -14.18 -10.75
C LYS A 112 1.16 -13.80 -9.76
N GLU A 113 1.60 -13.28 -8.62
CA GLU A 113 0.75 -12.74 -7.57
C GLU A 113 0.85 -11.22 -7.56
N TYR A 114 -0.30 -10.53 -7.72
CA TYR A 114 -0.36 -9.08 -7.80
C TYR A 114 -1.06 -8.52 -6.56
N LEU A 115 -0.52 -7.44 -6.04
CA LEU A 115 -1.14 -6.58 -5.01
C LEU A 115 -2.08 -5.55 -5.67
N ILE A 116 -1.64 -5.02 -6.81
CA ILE A 116 -2.37 -4.04 -7.61
C ILE A 116 -2.24 -4.43 -9.08
N ARG A 117 -3.36 -4.37 -9.82
CA ARG A 117 -3.40 -4.60 -11.27
C ARG A 117 -3.71 -3.30 -12.01
N ARG A 118 -3.00 -3.10 -13.11
CA ARG A 118 -3.22 -1.97 -14.01
C ARG A 118 -4.59 -2.04 -14.70
N SER A 119 -5.17 -0.89 -15.00
CA SER A 119 -6.40 -0.79 -15.79
C SER A 119 -6.17 -0.78 -17.30
N THR A 120 -5.02 -0.22 -17.72
CA THR A 120 -4.64 -0.03 -19.12
C THR A 120 -3.12 -0.19 -19.25
N PHE A 121 -2.60 -0.10 -20.47
CA PHE A 121 -1.15 -0.11 -20.71
C PHE A 121 -0.41 1.05 -20.01
N ARG A 122 -1.09 2.13 -19.62
CA ARG A 122 -0.54 3.26 -18.85
C ARG A 122 -0.63 3.06 -17.34
N GLY A 123 -1.30 2.01 -16.89
CA GLY A 123 -1.43 1.70 -15.48
C GLY A 123 -0.20 1.00 -14.90
N ILE A 124 -0.26 0.72 -13.61
CA ILE A 124 0.81 0.03 -12.90
C ILE A 124 0.35 -1.32 -12.37
N ASP A 125 1.25 -2.30 -12.47
CA ASP A 125 1.15 -3.58 -11.79
C ASP A 125 2.12 -3.60 -10.60
N MET A 126 1.63 -3.95 -9.42
CA MET A 126 2.48 -4.26 -8.28
C MET A 126 2.47 -5.77 -8.07
N VAL A 127 3.58 -6.41 -8.42
CA VAL A 127 3.76 -7.87 -8.28
C VAL A 127 4.41 -8.16 -6.93
N ASN A 128 3.86 -9.11 -6.20
CA ASN A 128 4.54 -9.67 -5.05
C ASN A 128 5.62 -10.65 -5.52
N GLN A 129 6.86 -10.23 -5.45
CA GLN A 129 8.01 -11.03 -5.92
C GLN A 129 8.40 -12.13 -4.93
N ASN A 130 8.07 -11.96 -3.64
CA ASN A 130 8.37 -12.91 -2.57
C ASN A 130 7.12 -13.26 -1.76
N PRO A 131 6.17 -14.01 -2.36
CA PRO A 131 4.91 -14.32 -1.70
C PRO A 131 5.07 -15.13 -0.40
N ASP A 132 6.14 -15.89 -0.27
CA ASP A 132 6.41 -16.70 0.93
C ASP A 132 7.26 -15.98 1.98
N ASN A 133 7.59 -14.70 1.73
CA ASN A 133 8.37 -13.92 2.67
C ASN A 133 7.49 -13.46 3.84
N SER A 134 8.00 -13.67 5.04
CA SER A 134 7.47 -13.07 6.27
C SER A 134 8.56 -12.25 6.92
N ILE A 135 8.17 -11.12 7.50
CA ILE A 135 9.08 -10.22 8.20
C ILE A 135 8.64 -10.09 9.65
N SER A 136 9.56 -9.72 10.53
CA SER A 136 9.22 -9.39 11.90
C SER A 136 8.22 -8.24 11.94
N PHE A 137 7.20 -8.35 12.78
CA PHE A 137 6.22 -7.29 12.99
C PHE A 137 6.88 -6.01 13.50
N LYS A 138 7.93 -6.15 14.30
CA LYS A 138 8.73 -5.01 14.77
C LYS A 138 9.31 -4.24 13.59
N ASP A 139 9.97 -4.90 12.66
CA ASP A 139 10.56 -4.26 11.48
C ASP A 139 9.49 -3.62 10.59
N MET A 140 8.37 -4.29 10.42
CA MET A 140 7.23 -3.77 9.68
C MET A 140 6.65 -2.51 10.36
N SER A 141 6.49 -2.55 11.70
CA SER A 141 5.97 -1.42 12.48
C SER A 141 6.89 -0.21 12.43
N GLU A 142 8.21 -0.40 12.45
CA GLU A 142 9.19 0.68 12.30
C GLU A 142 9.11 1.32 10.92
N ARG A 143 8.91 0.53 9.86
CA ARG A 143 8.72 1.02 8.49
C ARG A 143 7.42 1.81 8.37
N MET A 144 6.32 1.27 8.90
CA MET A 144 5.02 1.94 8.91
C MET A 144 5.00 3.19 9.77
N GLY A 145 5.66 3.18 10.93
CA GLY A 145 5.74 4.33 11.82
C GLY A 145 6.31 5.57 11.14
N ARG A 146 7.23 5.41 10.20
CA ARG A 146 7.76 6.48 9.36
C ARG A 146 6.74 7.03 8.37
N LEU A 147 5.80 6.20 7.90
CA LEU A 147 4.76 6.57 6.93
C LEU A 147 3.53 7.20 7.59
N PHE A 148 3.21 6.77 8.82
CA PHE A 148 2.03 7.22 9.57
C PHE A 148 2.29 8.41 10.50
N GLN A 149 3.46 9.04 10.47
CA GLN A 149 3.68 10.29 11.20
C GLN A 149 2.77 11.39 10.65
N PRO A 150 1.98 12.08 11.50
CA PRO A 150 1.16 13.19 11.04
C PRO A 150 2.05 14.26 10.41
N ARG A 151 1.59 14.84 9.28
CA ARG A 151 2.25 16.00 8.69
C ARG A 151 2.30 17.10 9.74
N GLN A 152 3.48 17.47 10.19
CA GLN A 152 3.64 18.73 10.91
C GLN A 152 3.27 19.84 9.92
N GLN A 153 2.16 20.52 10.21
CA GLN A 153 1.90 21.80 9.57
C GLN A 153 3.07 22.70 9.95
N SER A 154 3.91 23.03 8.98
CA SER A 154 4.86 24.11 9.12
C SER A 154 4.04 25.35 9.43
N LYS A 155 4.06 25.79 10.68
CA LYS A 155 3.67 27.15 11.05
C LYS A 155 4.74 28.07 10.47
N ASP A 156 4.59 28.47 9.23
CA ASP A 156 5.19 29.70 8.76
C ASP A 156 4.49 30.83 9.50
N VAL A 157 5.13 31.26 10.57
CA VAL A 157 4.81 32.54 11.21
C VAL A 157 5.47 33.62 10.33
N PRO A 158 4.71 34.47 9.65
CA PRO A 158 5.32 35.62 9.01
C PRO A 158 5.80 36.52 10.14
N SER A 159 7.11 36.66 10.24
CA SER A 159 7.73 37.70 11.03
C SER A 159 7.39 39.04 10.36
N GLY A 160 6.53 39.76 11.03
CA GLY A 160 6.24 41.14 10.69
C GLY A 160 7.43 42.07 10.94
#